data_060e8fea35879b5eb8ba8a25bd7ceb05
#
_entry.id   060e8fea35879b5eb8ba8a25bd7ceb05
#
_cell.length_a   1.000
_cell.length_b   1.000
_cell.length_c   1.000
_cell.angle_alpha   90.00
_cell.angle_beta   90.00
_cell.angle_gamma   90.00
#
_symmetry.space_group_name_H-M   'P 1'
#
loop_
_entity.id
_entity.type
_entity.pdbx_description
1 polymer ?
#
loop_
_entity_poly.entity_id
_entity_poly.type
_entity_poly.pdbx_seq_one_letter_code
_entity_poly.pdbx_strand_id
1 'polypeptide(L)'
;LDIQNAGGGIQSTTNATRQASEQELAAKASKALDEMMGFGTTTVEAKSGYGLATEHELKALEVIKDLNDHHRMDLVATFMGAHLVPAEYKSNREEYVRLVCEEMMPKVKEQGIAKFCDVFCEADTFTVEESRQVLEAGLKYGLRPKIHADEIEAIGGSQLAGELGAISAEHLIVCPPAGIEAMAKGGVIACLLPATSFNLGAVFAPARDMVNAGVPVAMATDFNPGSCPCLNMQFV
;
A
#
# COMPACT_ATOMS: atom_id res chain seq x y z
N LEU A 1 -14.65 -7.59 7.82
CA LEU A 1 -14.97 -7.27 9.23
C LEU A 1 -14.95 -8.53 10.10
N ASP A 2 -15.63 -9.63 9.74
CA ASP A 2 -15.72 -10.84 10.59
C ASP A 2 -14.34 -11.51 10.80
N ILE A 3 -13.49 -11.53 9.76
CA ILE A 3 -12.13 -12.07 9.84
C ILE A 3 -11.25 -11.19 10.75
N GLN A 4 -11.35 -9.87 10.64
CA GLN A 4 -10.60 -8.93 11.49
C GLN A 4 -11.06 -9.02 12.95
N ASN A 5 -12.37 -9.14 13.21
CA ASN A 5 -12.94 -9.29 14.53
C ASN A 5 -12.52 -10.61 15.19
N ALA A 6 -12.27 -11.65 14.39
CA ALA A 6 -11.77 -12.95 14.85
C ALA A 6 -10.23 -12.99 15.08
N GLY A 7 -9.53 -11.84 14.93
CA GLY A 7 -8.07 -11.75 15.09
C GLY A 7 -7.28 -12.22 13.86
N GLY A 8 -7.95 -12.38 12.71
CA GLY A 8 -7.34 -12.67 11.42
C GLY A 8 -6.92 -11.41 10.64
N GLY A 9 -6.63 -11.56 9.35
CA GLY A 9 -6.28 -10.46 8.46
C GLY A 9 -4.92 -9.83 8.77
N ILE A 10 -4.79 -8.51 8.59
CA ILE A 10 -3.55 -7.74 8.73
C ILE A 10 -2.88 -7.96 10.09
N GLN A 11 -3.65 -8.02 11.20
CA GLN A 11 -3.08 -8.21 12.53
C GLN A 11 -2.38 -9.56 12.69
N SER A 12 -2.93 -10.63 12.16
CA SER A 12 -2.31 -11.96 12.19
C SER A 12 -1.01 -11.97 11.39
N THR A 13 -1.03 -11.36 10.19
CA THR A 13 0.16 -11.21 9.36
C THR A 13 1.22 -10.34 10.04
N THR A 14 0.82 -9.27 10.72
CA THR A 14 1.72 -8.41 11.51
C THR A 14 2.48 -9.20 12.56
N ASN A 15 1.79 -10.04 13.33
CA ASN A 15 2.43 -10.86 14.36
C ASN A 15 3.45 -11.83 13.74
N ALA A 16 3.11 -12.47 12.65
CA ALA A 16 4.02 -13.38 11.94
C ALA A 16 5.24 -12.65 11.36
N THR A 17 5.03 -11.47 10.76
CA THR A 17 6.11 -10.64 10.16
C THR A 17 7.07 -10.12 11.22
N ARG A 18 6.57 -9.69 12.38
CA ARG A 18 7.40 -9.24 13.50
C ARG A 18 8.31 -10.35 14.02
N GLN A 19 7.80 -11.58 14.12
CA GLN A 19 8.55 -12.74 14.64
C GLN A 19 9.54 -13.32 13.61
N ALA A 20 9.27 -13.19 12.32
CA ALA A 20 10.12 -13.72 11.27
C ALA A 20 11.47 -13.00 11.20
N SER A 21 12.54 -13.76 10.97
CA SER A 21 13.86 -13.22 10.63
C SER A 21 13.87 -12.62 9.21
N GLU A 22 14.86 -11.78 8.92
CA GLU A 22 15.08 -11.25 7.58
C GLU A 22 15.25 -12.36 6.55
N GLN A 23 15.99 -13.42 6.89
CA GLN A 23 16.22 -14.56 6.01
C GLN A 23 14.91 -15.31 5.67
N GLU A 24 14.03 -15.49 6.64
CA GLU A 24 12.72 -16.13 6.41
C GLU A 24 11.82 -15.28 5.53
N LEU A 25 11.79 -13.95 5.76
CA LEU A 25 11.05 -13.02 4.93
C LEU A 25 11.61 -12.99 3.49
N ALA A 26 12.93 -12.88 3.34
CA ALA A 26 13.60 -12.88 2.04
C ALA A 26 13.36 -14.19 1.27
N ALA A 27 13.48 -15.34 1.91
CA ALA A 27 13.26 -16.65 1.28
C ALA A 27 11.82 -16.81 0.79
N LYS A 28 10.83 -16.36 1.58
CA LYS A 28 9.41 -16.40 1.18
C LYS A 28 9.13 -15.44 0.02
N ALA A 29 9.66 -14.23 0.08
CA ALA A 29 9.47 -13.23 -0.96
C ALA A 29 10.17 -13.62 -2.27
N SER A 30 11.42 -14.11 -2.21
CA SER A 30 12.14 -14.61 -3.39
C SER A 30 11.35 -15.68 -4.15
N LYS A 31 10.73 -16.63 -3.43
CA LYS A 31 9.89 -17.65 -4.08
C LYS A 31 8.68 -17.05 -4.81
N ALA A 32 8.04 -16.04 -4.23
CA ALA A 32 6.93 -15.34 -4.87
C ALA A 32 7.40 -14.56 -6.10
N LEU A 33 8.56 -13.89 -6.01
CA LEU A 33 9.18 -13.16 -7.14
C LEU A 33 9.54 -14.09 -8.29
N ASP A 34 10.11 -15.28 -8.01
CA ASP A 34 10.39 -16.29 -9.03
C ASP A 34 9.12 -16.70 -9.78
N GLU A 35 8.01 -16.89 -9.06
CA GLU A 35 6.72 -17.24 -9.65
C GLU A 35 6.15 -16.08 -10.48
N MET A 36 6.17 -14.84 -9.97
CA MET A 36 5.78 -13.64 -10.72
C MET A 36 6.60 -13.49 -12.01
N MET A 37 7.91 -13.74 -11.94
CA MET A 37 8.80 -13.68 -13.09
C MET A 37 8.45 -14.75 -14.12
N GLY A 38 8.02 -15.93 -13.70
CA GLY A 38 7.50 -16.98 -14.57
C GLY A 38 6.25 -16.55 -15.35
N PHE A 39 5.48 -15.59 -14.85
CA PHE A 39 4.35 -14.97 -15.52
C PHE A 39 4.71 -13.67 -16.29
N GLY A 40 6.00 -13.37 -16.41
CA GLY A 40 6.49 -12.25 -17.22
C GLY A 40 6.68 -10.93 -16.50
N THR A 41 6.49 -10.87 -15.17
CA THR A 41 6.76 -9.65 -14.38
C THR A 41 8.27 -9.45 -14.27
N THR A 42 8.75 -8.26 -14.57
CA THR A 42 10.19 -7.90 -14.51
C THR A 42 10.49 -6.84 -13.45
N THR A 43 9.49 -6.06 -13.06
CA THR A 43 9.61 -5.02 -12.06
C THR A 43 8.39 -5.09 -11.13
N VAL A 44 8.63 -4.98 -9.83
CA VAL A 44 7.56 -5.03 -8.82
C VAL A 44 7.72 -3.90 -7.81
N GLU A 45 6.62 -3.27 -7.44
CA GLU A 45 6.56 -2.46 -6.23
C GLU A 45 6.35 -3.38 -5.04
N ALA A 46 7.24 -3.30 -4.07
CA ALA A 46 7.14 -4.01 -2.81
C ALA A 46 6.87 -3.03 -1.67
N LYS A 47 5.77 -3.25 -0.94
CA LYS A 47 5.37 -2.39 0.17
C LYS A 47 5.73 -3.06 1.50
N SER A 48 6.21 -2.27 2.47
CA SER A 48 6.20 -2.66 3.87
C SER A 48 4.75 -2.70 4.40
N GLY A 49 4.48 -2.45 5.67
CA GLY A 49 3.10 -2.28 6.16
C GLY A 49 2.55 -3.47 6.93
N TYR A 50 3.36 -4.49 7.17
CA TYR A 50 3.03 -5.59 8.08
C TYR A 50 3.94 -5.63 9.31
N GLY A 51 4.85 -4.66 9.47
CA GLY A 51 5.63 -4.46 10.69
C GLY A 51 4.88 -3.65 11.74
N LEU A 52 4.30 -2.54 11.31
CA LEU A 52 3.53 -1.59 12.11
C LEU A 52 4.25 -1.14 13.41
N ALA A 53 5.56 -1.16 13.37
CA ALA A 53 6.48 -0.65 14.39
C ALA A 53 7.80 -0.28 13.70
N THR A 54 8.50 0.73 14.21
CA THR A 54 9.66 1.32 13.54
C THR A 54 10.69 0.28 13.10
N GLU A 55 11.15 -0.58 14.01
CA GLU A 55 12.16 -1.60 13.70
C GLU A 55 11.70 -2.61 12.66
N HIS A 56 10.43 -3.00 12.69
CA HIS A 56 9.88 -4.02 11.81
C HIS A 56 9.57 -3.48 10.41
N GLU A 57 9.17 -2.21 10.30
CA GLU A 57 9.02 -1.54 9.00
C GLU A 57 10.38 -1.34 8.33
N LEU A 58 11.40 -0.90 9.06
CA LEU A 58 12.77 -0.78 8.56
C LEU A 58 13.34 -2.14 8.15
N LYS A 59 13.12 -3.19 8.96
CA LYS A 59 13.48 -4.57 8.62
C LYS A 59 12.86 -5.00 7.27
N ALA A 60 11.57 -4.73 7.07
CA ALA A 60 10.90 -5.08 5.81
C ALA A 60 11.52 -4.36 4.60
N LEU A 61 11.88 -3.08 4.75
CA LEU A 61 12.56 -2.31 3.71
C LEU A 61 13.97 -2.84 3.42
N GLU A 62 14.74 -3.26 4.45
CA GLU A 62 16.05 -3.91 4.23
C GLU A 62 15.92 -5.22 3.45
N VAL A 63 14.91 -6.04 3.76
CA VAL A 63 14.62 -7.27 3.00
C VAL A 63 14.31 -6.95 1.54
N ILE A 64 13.52 -5.90 1.26
CA ILE A 64 13.23 -5.48 -0.12
C ILE A 64 14.50 -5.04 -0.83
N LYS A 65 15.39 -4.30 -0.14
CA LYS A 65 16.68 -3.88 -0.70
C LYS A 65 17.57 -5.07 -1.01
N ASP A 66 17.73 -6.00 -0.06
CA ASP A 66 18.53 -7.21 -0.25
C ASP A 66 18.03 -8.03 -1.45
N LEU A 67 16.72 -8.20 -1.57
CA LEU A 67 16.13 -8.86 -2.73
C LEU A 67 16.39 -8.09 -4.03
N ASN A 68 16.29 -6.77 -4.03
CA ASN A 68 16.61 -5.97 -5.22
C ASN A 68 18.07 -6.10 -5.65
N ASP A 69 18.98 -6.24 -4.70
CA ASP A 69 20.40 -6.38 -4.98
C ASP A 69 20.79 -7.79 -5.49
N HIS A 70 20.00 -8.82 -5.19
CA HIS A 70 20.34 -10.23 -5.46
C HIS A 70 19.36 -10.96 -6.38
N HIS A 71 18.12 -10.48 -6.55
CA HIS A 71 17.13 -11.09 -7.43
C HIS A 71 17.22 -10.50 -8.84
N ARG A 72 16.73 -11.24 -9.85
CA ARG A 72 16.73 -10.80 -11.26
C ARG A 72 15.65 -9.77 -11.61
N MET A 73 14.65 -9.61 -10.75
CA MET A 73 13.60 -8.60 -10.89
C MET A 73 14.04 -7.30 -10.23
N ASP A 74 13.64 -6.18 -10.80
CA ASP A 74 13.77 -4.87 -10.16
C ASP A 74 12.68 -4.68 -9.09
N LEU A 75 13.07 -4.34 -7.87
CA LEU A 75 12.14 -4.06 -6.78
C LEU A 75 12.17 -2.58 -6.42
N VAL A 76 10.99 -1.98 -6.33
CA VAL A 76 10.82 -0.59 -5.90
C VAL A 76 10.14 -0.57 -4.55
N ALA A 77 10.85 -0.08 -3.52
CA ALA A 77 10.35 -0.08 -2.16
C ALA A 77 9.39 1.08 -1.88
N THR A 78 8.28 0.77 -1.22
CA THR A 78 7.29 1.72 -0.68
C THR A 78 7.14 1.50 0.82
N PHE A 79 7.31 2.57 1.60
CA PHE A 79 7.02 2.57 3.03
C PHE A 79 5.51 2.69 3.24
N MET A 80 4.93 1.77 4.02
CA MET A 80 3.49 1.74 4.33
C MET A 80 3.22 1.50 5.82
N GLY A 81 3.93 2.19 6.71
CA GLY A 81 3.68 2.10 8.16
C GLY A 81 2.25 2.48 8.57
N ALA A 82 1.57 3.26 7.75
CA ALA A 82 0.16 3.61 7.93
C ALA A 82 -0.80 2.65 7.18
N HIS A 83 -0.60 1.33 7.34
CA HIS A 83 -1.47 0.31 6.75
C HIS A 83 -2.65 -0.04 7.69
N LEU A 84 -2.38 -0.16 8.98
CA LEU A 84 -3.38 -0.38 10.02
C LEU A 84 -2.86 0.21 11.34
N VAL A 85 -3.75 0.64 12.22
CA VAL A 85 -3.39 0.96 13.60
C VAL A 85 -3.27 -0.34 14.38
N PRO A 86 -2.05 -0.72 14.84
CA PRO A 86 -1.85 -2.00 15.49
C PRO A 86 -2.54 -2.05 16.87
N ALA A 87 -2.74 -3.27 17.38
CA ALA A 87 -3.55 -3.51 18.57
C ALA A 87 -3.12 -2.69 19.80
N GLU A 88 -1.82 -2.50 19.97
CA GLU A 88 -1.22 -1.73 21.07
C GLU A 88 -1.55 -0.23 21.04
N TYR A 89 -1.96 0.30 19.89
CA TYR A 89 -2.33 1.72 19.70
C TYR A 89 -3.83 1.94 19.47
N LYS A 90 -4.68 0.91 19.52
CA LYS A 90 -6.12 1.04 19.26
C LYS A 90 -6.81 2.06 20.16
N SER A 91 -6.37 2.21 21.40
CA SER A 91 -6.87 3.20 22.36
C SER A 91 -6.23 4.59 22.22
N ASN A 92 -5.20 4.74 21.42
CA ASN A 92 -4.46 6.00 21.22
C ASN A 92 -3.96 6.11 19.77
N ARG A 93 -4.90 6.23 18.82
CA ARG A 93 -4.62 6.32 17.37
C ARG A 93 -3.72 7.51 17.02
N GLU A 94 -3.95 8.64 17.66
CA GLU A 94 -3.18 9.87 17.43
C GLU A 94 -1.69 9.65 17.71
N GLU A 95 -1.37 8.91 18.76
CA GLU A 95 0.01 8.54 19.09
C GLU A 95 0.65 7.66 17.99
N TYR A 96 -0.14 6.76 17.37
CA TYR A 96 0.36 5.95 16.26
C TYR A 96 0.64 6.79 15.00
N VAL A 97 -0.27 7.70 14.65
CA VAL A 97 -0.05 8.65 13.55
C VAL A 97 1.21 9.49 13.80
N ARG A 98 1.39 9.98 15.04
CA ARG A 98 2.58 10.69 15.46
C ARG A 98 3.84 9.83 15.33
N LEU A 99 3.80 8.56 15.76
CA LEU A 99 4.91 7.60 15.62
C LEU A 99 5.31 7.43 14.14
N VAL A 100 4.33 7.26 13.25
CA VAL A 100 4.59 7.15 11.80
C VAL A 100 5.26 8.41 11.27
N CYS A 101 4.72 9.59 11.60
CA CYS A 101 5.17 10.87 11.03
C CYS A 101 6.50 11.34 11.61
N GLU A 102 6.71 11.21 12.94
CA GLU A 102 7.82 11.85 13.66
C GLU A 102 8.97 10.89 13.99
N GLU A 103 8.74 9.57 13.97
CA GLU A 103 9.78 8.59 14.23
C GLU A 103 10.08 7.69 13.03
N MET A 104 9.06 7.04 12.44
CA MET A 104 9.28 6.13 11.30
C MET A 104 9.79 6.88 10.08
N MET A 105 9.11 7.95 9.64
CA MET A 105 9.47 8.71 8.43
C MET A 105 10.92 9.22 8.42
N PRO A 106 11.43 9.87 9.47
CA PRO A 106 12.84 10.29 9.48
C PRO A 106 13.81 9.10 9.39
N LYS A 107 13.53 7.98 10.05
CA LYS A 107 14.38 6.78 9.98
C LYS A 107 14.32 6.09 8.60
N VAL A 108 13.15 6.05 7.97
CA VAL A 108 12.98 5.60 6.58
C VAL A 108 13.77 6.48 5.62
N LYS A 109 13.75 7.80 5.84
CA LYS A 109 14.57 8.74 5.06
C LYS A 109 16.05 8.51 5.27
N GLU A 110 16.49 8.29 6.52
CA GLU A 110 17.91 7.98 6.84
C GLU A 110 18.34 6.67 6.18
N GLN A 111 17.50 5.64 6.20
CA GLN A 111 17.73 4.35 5.55
C GLN A 111 17.85 4.49 4.02
N GLY A 112 17.10 5.41 3.38
CA GLY A 112 17.24 5.78 1.98
C GLY A 112 16.80 4.74 0.96
N ILE A 113 16.02 3.73 1.37
CA ILE A 113 15.57 2.61 0.52
C ILE A 113 14.23 2.95 -0.16
N ALA A 114 13.23 3.37 0.61
CA ALA A 114 11.91 3.67 0.10
C ALA A 114 11.90 4.90 -0.81
N LYS A 115 11.17 4.83 -1.92
CA LYS A 115 10.94 5.94 -2.86
C LYS A 115 9.57 6.60 -2.64
N PHE A 116 8.64 5.84 -2.09
CA PHE A 116 7.26 6.24 -1.87
C PHE A 116 6.86 6.03 -0.41
N CYS A 117 5.86 6.80 0.03
CA CYS A 117 5.08 6.48 1.21
C CYS A 117 3.63 6.25 0.82
N ASP A 118 2.97 5.33 1.50
CA ASP A 118 1.61 4.90 1.24
C ASP A 118 0.79 4.86 2.53
N VAL A 119 -0.51 5.08 2.43
CA VAL A 119 -1.45 5.02 3.55
C VAL A 119 -2.75 4.32 3.12
N PHE A 120 -3.34 3.53 4.01
CA PHE A 120 -4.65 2.96 3.78
C PHE A 120 -5.75 3.89 4.30
N CYS A 121 -6.25 4.74 3.40
CA CYS A 121 -7.30 5.72 3.68
C CYS A 121 -8.68 5.09 3.50
N GLU A 122 -9.23 4.56 4.59
CA GLU A 122 -10.50 3.84 4.60
C GLU A 122 -11.21 4.02 5.96
N ALA A 123 -12.52 3.86 6.00
CA ALA A 123 -13.37 4.17 7.16
C ALA A 123 -12.88 3.53 8.48
N ASP A 124 -12.46 2.27 8.45
CA ASP A 124 -12.01 1.52 9.62
C ASP A 124 -10.49 1.51 9.80
N THR A 125 -9.74 2.23 8.94
CA THR A 125 -8.27 2.31 8.99
C THR A 125 -7.81 3.74 9.29
N PHE A 126 -7.36 4.50 8.31
CA PHE A 126 -6.96 5.90 8.50
C PHE A 126 -7.98 6.84 7.86
N THR A 127 -8.42 7.84 8.61
CA THR A 127 -9.27 8.92 8.11
C THR A 127 -8.54 9.75 7.06
N VAL A 128 -9.27 10.56 6.29
CA VAL A 128 -8.68 11.48 5.30
C VAL A 128 -7.68 12.43 5.97
N GLU A 129 -8.00 12.93 7.18
CA GLU A 129 -7.12 13.86 7.90
C GLU A 129 -5.83 13.17 8.40
N GLU A 130 -5.94 11.99 8.99
CA GLU A 130 -4.77 11.18 9.39
C GLU A 130 -3.92 10.82 8.17
N SER A 131 -4.55 10.46 7.04
CA SER A 131 -3.88 10.15 5.78
C SER A 131 -3.13 11.36 5.23
N ARG A 132 -3.72 12.55 5.29
CA ARG A 132 -3.08 13.81 4.92
C ARG A 132 -1.82 14.04 5.73
N GLN A 133 -1.90 13.91 7.06
CA GLN A 133 -0.75 14.09 7.96
C GLN A 133 0.40 13.15 7.59
N VAL A 134 0.10 11.88 7.34
CA VAL A 134 1.09 10.86 6.95
C VAL A 134 1.75 11.20 5.61
N LEU A 135 0.94 11.52 4.59
CA LEU A 135 1.46 11.81 3.25
C LEU A 135 2.24 13.13 3.17
N GLU A 136 1.81 14.15 3.90
CA GLU A 136 2.55 15.42 4.01
C GLU A 136 3.87 15.22 4.77
N ALA A 137 3.89 14.39 5.81
CA ALA A 137 5.14 13.99 6.47
C ALA A 137 6.07 13.27 5.47
N GLY A 138 5.55 12.34 4.65
CA GLY A 138 6.32 11.69 3.60
C GLY A 138 6.95 12.69 2.62
N LEU A 139 6.17 13.64 2.12
CA LEU A 139 6.64 14.72 1.24
C LEU A 139 7.77 15.53 1.87
N LYS A 140 7.63 15.89 3.16
CA LYS A 140 8.67 16.61 3.91
C LYS A 140 10.01 15.87 3.92
N TYR A 141 9.99 14.55 3.96
CA TYR A 141 11.18 13.70 3.94
C TYR A 141 11.59 13.24 2.52
N GLY A 142 10.90 13.72 1.47
CA GLY A 142 11.22 13.44 0.07
C GLY A 142 10.72 12.10 -0.44
N LEU A 143 9.78 11.47 0.26
CA LEU A 143 9.02 10.33 -0.22
C LEU A 143 7.82 10.81 -1.04
N ARG A 144 7.59 10.20 -2.21
CA ARG A 144 6.44 10.56 -3.04
C ARG A 144 5.18 9.84 -2.55
N PRO A 145 4.03 10.54 -2.45
CA PRO A 145 2.81 9.96 -1.88
C PRO A 145 2.14 8.97 -2.82
N LYS A 146 1.62 7.90 -2.24
CA LYS A 146 0.67 6.94 -2.81
C LYS A 146 -0.45 6.74 -1.80
N ILE A 147 -1.60 6.20 -2.20
CA ILE A 147 -2.73 6.02 -1.30
C ILE A 147 -3.60 4.83 -1.72
N HIS A 148 -3.95 3.95 -0.79
CA HIS A 148 -5.06 3.02 -0.92
C HIS A 148 -6.33 3.79 -0.57
N ALA A 149 -7.30 3.82 -1.48
CA ALA A 149 -8.48 4.65 -1.33
C ALA A 149 -9.72 4.05 -1.99
N ASP A 150 -10.88 4.34 -1.41
CA ASP A 150 -12.18 4.00 -1.97
C ASP A 150 -12.29 2.50 -2.33
N GLU A 151 -11.68 1.63 -1.50
CA GLU A 151 -11.77 0.17 -1.67
C GLU A 151 -13.11 -0.35 -1.18
N ILE A 152 -13.54 0.10 0.01
CA ILE A 152 -14.76 -0.33 0.69
C ILE A 152 -15.77 0.82 0.73
N GLU A 153 -15.34 1.99 1.19
CA GLU A 153 -16.16 3.20 1.33
C GLU A 153 -15.45 4.42 0.73
N ALA A 154 -16.22 5.26 0.03
CA ALA A 154 -15.71 6.51 -0.54
C ALA A 154 -15.68 7.62 0.53
N ILE A 155 -14.63 7.64 1.35
CA ILE A 155 -14.49 8.65 2.42
C ILE A 155 -13.76 9.92 2.01
N GLY A 156 -13.23 9.99 0.77
CA GLY A 156 -12.50 11.15 0.24
C GLY A 156 -11.02 10.89 -0.04
N GLY A 157 -10.57 9.62 -0.02
CA GLY A 157 -9.17 9.26 -0.27
C GLY A 157 -8.72 9.60 -1.69
N SER A 158 -9.55 9.37 -2.71
CA SER A 158 -9.24 9.74 -4.09
C SER A 158 -9.17 11.25 -4.32
N GLN A 159 -9.99 12.03 -3.61
CA GLN A 159 -9.89 13.50 -3.63
C GLN A 159 -8.57 13.96 -3.00
N LEU A 160 -8.20 13.40 -1.85
CA LEU A 160 -6.93 13.68 -1.20
C LEU A 160 -5.73 13.34 -2.10
N ALA A 161 -5.80 12.21 -2.83
CA ALA A 161 -4.78 11.85 -3.82
C ALA A 161 -4.58 12.96 -4.85
N GLY A 162 -5.69 13.47 -5.41
CA GLY A 162 -5.66 14.57 -6.38
C GLY A 162 -5.11 15.87 -5.81
N GLU A 163 -5.50 16.24 -4.59
CA GLU A 163 -5.04 17.45 -3.89
C GLU A 163 -3.54 17.45 -3.62
N LEU A 164 -3.00 16.30 -3.19
CA LEU A 164 -1.58 16.15 -2.89
C LEU A 164 -0.71 15.82 -4.12
N GLY A 165 -1.32 15.60 -5.28
CA GLY A 165 -0.60 15.15 -6.47
C GLY A 165 0.10 13.81 -6.23
N ALA A 166 -0.60 12.85 -5.63
CA ALA A 166 -0.07 11.52 -5.39
C ALA A 166 0.36 10.86 -6.71
N ILE A 167 1.39 10.02 -6.65
CA ILE A 167 1.85 9.30 -7.84
C ILE A 167 0.78 8.34 -8.33
N SER A 168 0.14 7.63 -7.39
CA SER A 168 -0.98 6.76 -7.70
C SER A 168 -1.96 6.66 -6.53
N ALA A 169 -3.18 6.27 -6.86
CA ALA A 169 -4.19 5.83 -5.92
C ALA A 169 -4.60 4.39 -6.29
N GLU A 170 -4.61 3.52 -5.31
CA GLU A 170 -4.83 2.08 -5.45
C GLU A 170 -6.27 1.70 -5.10
N HIS A 171 -6.77 0.59 -5.69
CA HIS A 171 -8.12 0.02 -5.59
C HIS A 171 -9.20 0.84 -6.31
N LEU A 172 -9.68 1.92 -5.74
CA LEU A 172 -10.66 2.84 -6.33
C LEU A 172 -11.98 2.16 -6.73
N ILE A 173 -12.36 1.07 -6.04
CA ILE A 173 -13.52 0.21 -6.38
C ILE A 173 -14.81 1.02 -6.33
N VAL A 174 -14.96 1.88 -5.32
CA VAL A 174 -16.15 2.73 -5.14
C VAL A 174 -15.85 4.22 -5.36
N CYS A 175 -14.81 4.52 -6.16
CA CYS A 175 -14.39 5.89 -6.41
C CYS A 175 -15.51 6.75 -7.00
N PRO A 176 -15.88 7.86 -6.36
CA PRO A 176 -16.94 8.73 -6.82
C PRO A 176 -16.48 9.64 -7.98
N PRO A 177 -17.40 10.22 -8.78
CA PRO A 177 -17.06 11.16 -9.86
C PRO A 177 -16.16 12.32 -9.40
N ALA A 178 -16.36 12.85 -8.19
CA ALA A 178 -15.54 13.91 -7.63
C ALA A 178 -14.10 13.47 -7.38
N GLY A 179 -13.88 12.20 -6.99
CA GLY A 179 -12.56 11.59 -6.85
C GLY A 179 -11.86 11.44 -8.20
N ILE A 180 -12.57 10.96 -9.21
CA ILE A 180 -12.05 10.85 -10.59
C ILE A 180 -11.62 12.23 -11.11
N GLU A 181 -12.45 13.27 -10.92
CA GLU A 181 -12.12 14.64 -11.32
C GLU A 181 -10.89 15.18 -10.59
N ALA A 182 -10.78 14.94 -9.28
CA ALA A 182 -9.63 15.39 -8.49
C ALA A 182 -8.34 14.69 -8.96
N MET A 183 -8.37 13.38 -9.19
CA MET A 183 -7.22 12.62 -9.71
C MET A 183 -6.81 13.09 -11.11
N ALA A 184 -7.77 13.36 -12.01
CA ALA A 184 -7.47 13.90 -13.34
C ALA A 184 -6.74 15.24 -13.25
N LYS A 185 -7.20 16.14 -12.40
CA LYS A 185 -6.56 17.46 -12.15
C LYS A 185 -5.18 17.33 -11.50
N GLY A 186 -5.03 16.39 -10.56
CA GLY A 186 -3.77 16.14 -9.84
C GLY A 186 -2.74 15.34 -10.65
N GLY A 187 -3.10 14.80 -11.81
CA GLY A 187 -2.22 13.94 -12.62
C GLY A 187 -1.92 12.59 -11.95
N VAL A 188 -2.83 12.11 -11.11
CA VAL A 188 -2.70 10.86 -10.36
C VAL A 188 -2.96 9.66 -11.27
N ILE A 189 -2.16 8.60 -11.14
CA ILE A 189 -2.40 7.32 -11.83
C ILE A 189 -3.38 6.49 -11.01
N ALA A 190 -4.48 6.06 -11.61
CA ALA A 190 -5.37 5.07 -11.00
C ALA A 190 -4.75 3.67 -11.17
N CYS A 191 -4.29 3.07 -10.09
CA CYS A 191 -3.76 1.71 -10.06
C CYS A 191 -4.87 0.74 -9.66
N LEU A 192 -5.48 0.09 -10.63
CA LEU A 192 -6.61 -0.80 -10.42
C LEU A 192 -6.14 -2.21 -10.11
N LEU A 193 -6.86 -2.90 -9.23
CA LEU A 193 -6.51 -4.18 -8.66
C LEU A 193 -7.62 -5.22 -8.90
N PRO A 194 -7.93 -5.56 -10.17
CA PRO A 194 -9.11 -6.36 -10.50
C PRO A 194 -9.03 -7.80 -9.97
N ALA A 195 -7.83 -8.36 -9.74
CA ALA A 195 -7.69 -9.67 -9.12
C ALA A 195 -8.19 -9.69 -7.67
N THR A 196 -8.02 -8.59 -6.93
CA THR A 196 -8.56 -8.42 -5.57
C THR A 196 -10.08 -8.38 -5.60
N SER A 197 -10.69 -7.55 -6.46
CA SER A 197 -12.14 -7.53 -6.65
C SER A 197 -12.71 -8.90 -7.02
N PHE A 198 -12.04 -9.62 -7.93
CA PHE A 198 -12.44 -10.97 -8.33
C PHE A 198 -12.40 -11.95 -7.16
N ASN A 199 -11.31 -11.97 -6.40
CA ASN A 199 -11.12 -12.89 -5.27
C ASN A 199 -12.12 -12.64 -4.13
N LEU A 200 -12.46 -11.38 -3.89
CA LEU A 200 -13.43 -10.97 -2.86
C LEU A 200 -14.89 -11.05 -3.34
N GLY A 201 -15.14 -11.31 -4.62
CA GLY A 201 -16.49 -11.24 -5.20
C GLY A 201 -17.09 -9.82 -5.16
N ALA A 202 -16.23 -8.80 -5.16
CA ALA A 202 -16.61 -7.39 -5.14
C ALA A 202 -16.89 -6.86 -6.57
N VAL A 203 -17.43 -5.66 -6.66
CA VAL A 203 -17.53 -4.92 -7.92
C VAL A 203 -16.15 -4.48 -8.41
N PHE A 204 -16.03 -4.16 -9.70
CA PHE A 204 -14.79 -3.62 -10.25
C PHE A 204 -14.81 -2.10 -10.23
N ALA A 205 -13.62 -1.49 -10.11
CA ALA A 205 -13.44 -0.05 -10.18
C ALA A 205 -13.98 0.56 -11.51
N PRO A 206 -14.48 1.81 -11.53
CA PRO A 206 -15.06 2.46 -12.69
C PRO A 206 -13.99 2.90 -13.71
N ALA A 207 -13.19 1.95 -14.20
CA ALA A 207 -12.04 2.19 -15.08
C ALA A 207 -12.41 2.99 -16.34
N ARG A 208 -13.59 2.73 -16.93
CA ARG A 208 -14.05 3.43 -18.12
C ARG A 208 -14.25 4.92 -17.86
N ASP A 209 -14.83 5.26 -16.71
CA ASP A 209 -15.07 6.65 -16.34
C ASP A 209 -13.77 7.38 -16.06
N MET A 210 -12.80 6.71 -15.43
CA MET A 210 -11.45 7.23 -15.20
C MET A 210 -10.74 7.55 -16.52
N VAL A 211 -10.74 6.60 -17.47
CA VAL A 211 -10.14 6.80 -18.80
C VAL A 211 -10.83 7.94 -19.56
N ASN A 212 -12.17 8.01 -19.53
CA ASN A 212 -12.93 9.06 -20.17
C ASN A 212 -12.65 10.46 -19.57
N ALA A 213 -12.34 10.52 -18.27
CA ALA A 213 -11.93 11.75 -17.58
C ALA A 213 -10.46 12.12 -17.79
N GLY A 214 -9.68 11.28 -18.50
CA GLY A 214 -8.26 11.51 -18.76
C GLY A 214 -7.32 11.08 -17.62
N VAL A 215 -7.81 10.29 -16.65
CA VAL A 215 -6.97 9.68 -15.61
C VAL A 215 -6.15 8.55 -16.24
N PRO A 216 -4.82 8.55 -16.13
CA PRO A 216 -4.00 7.41 -16.54
C PRO A 216 -4.35 6.19 -15.68
N VAL A 217 -4.51 5.03 -16.30
CA VAL A 217 -4.85 3.78 -15.60
C VAL A 217 -3.69 2.80 -15.72
N ALA A 218 -3.30 2.21 -14.58
CA ALA A 218 -2.41 1.07 -14.47
C ALA A 218 -3.14 -0.09 -13.79
N MET A 219 -2.58 -1.30 -13.89
CA MET A 219 -3.10 -2.48 -13.21
C MET A 219 -1.96 -3.20 -12.47
N ALA A 220 -2.29 -3.82 -11.34
CA ALA A 220 -1.37 -4.64 -10.57
C ALA A 220 -2.08 -5.85 -9.96
N THR A 221 -1.30 -6.81 -9.49
CA THR A 221 -1.84 -8.04 -8.88
C THR A 221 -2.41 -7.82 -7.49
N ASP A 222 -1.86 -6.87 -6.74
CA ASP A 222 -2.13 -6.72 -5.30
C ASP A 222 -1.88 -8.01 -4.51
N PHE A 223 -0.81 -8.72 -4.86
CA PHE A 223 -0.45 -9.95 -4.13
C PHE A 223 -0.24 -9.65 -2.64
N ASN A 224 -1.13 -10.18 -1.82
CA ASN A 224 -1.09 -10.02 -0.37
C ASN A 224 -1.72 -11.23 0.35
N PRO A 225 -1.39 -11.46 1.62
CA PRO A 225 -1.88 -12.64 2.35
C PRO A 225 -3.36 -12.56 2.75
N GLY A 226 -4.00 -11.41 2.62
CA GLY A 226 -5.37 -11.17 3.11
C GLY A 226 -6.44 -11.30 2.04
N SER A 227 -6.30 -10.57 0.95
CA SER A 227 -7.37 -10.38 -0.03
C SER A 227 -7.03 -10.92 -1.42
N CYS A 228 -5.75 -11.12 -1.77
CA CYS A 228 -5.38 -11.53 -3.13
C CYS A 228 -4.13 -12.41 -3.20
N PRO A 229 -4.26 -13.73 -3.41
CA PRO A 229 -3.13 -14.63 -3.59
C PRO A 229 -2.58 -14.66 -5.04
N CYS A 230 -3.01 -13.74 -5.92
CA CYS A 230 -2.67 -13.75 -7.34
C CYS A 230 -1.26 -13.23 -7.59
N LEU A 231 -0.41 -14.04 -8.24
CA LEU A 231 0.94 -13.68 -8.69
C LEU A 231 1.01 -13.45 -10.22
N ASN A 232 -0.12 -13.64 -10.92
CA ASN A 232 -0.17 -13.75 -12.38
C ASN A 232 -0.74 -12.47 -13.02
N MET A 233 0.13 -11.60 -13.56
CA MET A 233 -0.26 -10.40 -14.31
C MET A 233 -0.99 -10.70 -15.62
N GLN A 234 -0.90 -11.91 -16.17
CA GLN A 234 -1.65 -12.30 -17.38
C GLN A 234 -3.12 -12.60 -17.06
N PHE A 235 -3.43 -12.86 -15.77
CA PHE A 235 -4.79 -13.04 -15.30
C PHE A 235 -5.45 -11.68 -14.97
N VAL A 236 -4.67 -10.70 -14.52
CA VAL A 236 -5.12 -9.34 -14.19
C VAL A 236 -5.51 -8.55 -15.45
#